data_61f22e7e64b4fbf0fa8f9a91fbdaf3a7
#
_entry.id   61f22e7e64b4fbf0fa8f9a91fbdaf3a7
#
_cell.length_a   1.000
_cell.length_b   1.000
_cell.length_c   1.000
_cell.angle_alpha   90.00
_cell.angle_beta   90.00
_cell.angle_gamma   90.00
#
_symmetry.space_group_name_H-M   'P 1'
#
loop_
_entity.id
_entity.type
_entity.pdbx_description
1 polymer ?
#
loop_
_entity_poly.entity_id
_entity_poly.type
_entity_poly.pdbx_seq_one_letter_code
_entity_poly.pdbx_strand_id
1 'polypeptide(L)'
;MIKQISLTVFLFIAIVALSLSGSYAQPVDTKTAATILSGVSAKYKTFTTVKATFSMKSESSANAVTEQQSGTLYVKGNKYKLELTNQEIFCDNTKIWTYLKDANEVQVNNYEPDADEITPTQIFTIYEKNFLCGYIEEKTINGKVYQVIDMTPNDKSKTYFKVRLMIDKVEKTIYSAKIFNKDGTKLTFEIQKLTPNTTIADTFFTFDAKQHPGVEVVDLR
;
A
#
# COMPACT_ATOMS: atom_id res chain seq x y z
N MET A 1 -0.02 -25.09 -88.69
CA MET A 1 -1.13 -24.93 -87.78
C MET A 1 -0.61 -25.05 -86.38
N ILE A 2 -0.14 -23.97 -85.76
CA ILE A 2 0.31 -23.97 -84.37
C ILE A 2 -0.31 -22.76 -83.71
N LYS A 3 -1.20 -22.98 -82.73
CA LYS A 3 -1.90 -21.96 -82.01
C LYS A 3 -0.98 -21.33 -81.00
N GLN A 4 -0.86 -20.00 -80.98
CA GLN A 4 -0.26 -19.22 -79.96
C GLN A 4 -1.16 -19.20 -78.75
N ILE A 5 -0.59 -19.56 -77.57
CA ILE A 5 -1.22 -19.41 -76.28
C ILE A 5 -0.61 -18.15 -75.65
N SER A 6 -1.46 -17.12 -75.51
CA SER A 6 -1.12 -15.88 -74.82
C SER A 6 -1.15 -16.10 -73.31
N LEU A 7 -0.02 -15.94 -72.64
CA LEU A 7 0.12 -16.06 -71.18
C LEU A 7 -0.04 -14.65 -70.56
N THR A 8 -1.22 -14.36 -70.08
CA THR A 8 -1.49 -13.13 -69.33
C THR A 8 -1.02 -13.31 -67.88
N VAL A 9 0.10 -12.67 -67.53
CA VAL A 9 0.62 -12.65 -66.16
C VAL A 9 -0.20 -11.63 -65.38
N PHE A 10 -1.07 -12.10 -64.45
CA PHE A 10 -1.70 -11.26 -63.46
C PHE A 10 -0.73 -10.96 -62.32
N LEU A 11 -0.25 -9.73 -62.29
CA LEU A 11 0.59 -9.23 -61.22
C LEU A 11 -0.32 -8.87 -60.01
N PHE A 12 -0.44 -9.77 -59.03
CA PHE A 12 -1.10 -9.48 -57.73
C PHE A 12 -0.15 -8.66 -56.86
N ILE A 13 -0.36 -7.35 -56.83
CA ILE A 13 0.30 -6.49 -55.83
C ILE A 13 -0.44 -6.69 -54.53
N ALA A 14 0.12 -7.53 -53.63
CA ALA A 14 -0.34 -7.63 -52.24
C ALA A 14 0.17 -6.40 -51.48
N ILE A 15 -0.69 -5.42 -51.26
CA ILE A 15 -0.44 -4.30 -50.36
C ILE A 15 -0.50 -4.88 -48.93
N VAL A 16 0.66 -5.20 -48.38
CA VAL A 16 0.82 -5.49 -46.94
C VAL A 16 0.73 -4.16 -46.21
N ALA A 17 -0.49 -3.81 -45.77
CA ALA A 17 -0.66 -2.72 -44.82
C ALA A 17 -0.06 -3.15 -43.47
N LEU A 18 1.20 -2.76 -43.25
CA LEU A 18 1.81 -2.83 -41.94
C LEU A 18 1.06 -1.86 -41.02
N SER A 19 0.04 -2.37 -40.30
CA SER A 19 -0.56 -1.64 -39.17
C SER A 19 0.49 -1.52 -38.09
N LEU A 20 1.24 -0.42 -38.09
CA LEU A 20 2.01 0.04 -36.94
C LEU A 20 1.02 0.37 -35.83
N SER A 21 0.65 -0.64 -35.04
CA SER A 21 -0.02 -0.45 -33.76
C SER A 21 0.99 0.22 -32.82
N GLY A 22 1.16 1.52 -32.96
CA GLY A 22 1.85 2.32 -31.98
C GLY A 22 1.10 2.15 -30.66
N SER A 23 1.70 1.45 -29.70
CA SER A 23 1.24 1.46 -28.31
C SER A 23 1.39 2.89 -27.80
N TYR A 24 0.41 3.73 -28.04
CA TYR A 24 0.31 5.01 -27.35
C TYR A 24 0.09 4.67 -25.88
N ALA A 25 1.06 4.99 -25.03
CA ALA A 25 0.88 4.95 -23.59
C ALA A 25 -0.34 5.81 -23.28
N GLN A 26 -1.39 5.18 -22.76
CA GLN A 26 -2.61 5.92 -22.40
C GLN A 26 -2.24 6.98 -21.37
N PRO A 27 -2.73 8.23 -21.51
CA PRO A 27 -2.47 9.26 -20.53
C PRO A 27 -2.97 8.80 -19.17
N VAL A 28 -2.14 9.02 -18.13
CA VAL A 28 -2.47 8.64 -16.75
C VAL A 28 -3.73 9.40 -16.33
N ASP A 29 -4.79 8.69 -15.97
CA ASP A 29 -6.05 9.30 -15.51
C ASP A 29 -5.91 9.80 -14.06
N THR A 30 -5.33 10.98 -13.94
CA THR A 30 -5.12 11.66 -12.66
C THR A 30 -6.39 12.25 -12.09
N LYS A 31 -7.35 12.62 -12.95
CA LYS A 31 -8.61 13.24 -12.53
C LYS A 31 -9.51 12.24 -11.78
N THR A 32 -9.69 11.05 -12.34
CA THR A 32 -10.44 9.97 -11.68
C THR A 32 -9.76 9.55 -10.39
N ALA A 33 -8.41 9.40 -10.40
CA ALA A 33 -7.65 9.09 -9.19
C ALA A 33 -7.88 10.14 -8.09
N ALA A 34 -7.78 11.42 -8.41
CA ALA A 34 -8.00 12.51 -7.44
C ALA A 34 -9.42 12.47 -6.85
N THR A 35 -10.43 12.21 -7.65
CA THR A 35 -11.82 12.09 -7.19
C THR A 35 -12.01 10.94 -6.21
N ILE A 36 -11.45 9.75 -6.54
CA ILE A 36 -11.51 8.57 -5.68
C ILE A 36 -10.80 8.84 -4.35
N LEU A 37 -9.56 9.34 -4.41
CA LEU A 37 -8.74 9.62 -3.22
C LEU A 37 -9.36 10.70 -2.33
N SER A 38 -9.98 11.72 -2.92
CA SER A 38 -10.74 12.72 -2.16
C SER A 38 -11.89 12.08 -1.37
N GLY A 39 -12.61 11.11 -1.97
CA GLY A 39 -13.65 10.37 -1.29
C GLY A 39 -13.10 9.52 -0.11
N VAL A 40 -11.93 8.89 -0.29
CA VAL A 40 -11.23 8.16 0.77
C VAL A 40 -10.82 9.11 1.88
N SER A 41 -10.18 10.24 1.57
CA SER A 41 -9.78 11.26 2.55
C SER A 41 -10.97 11.77 3.36
N ALA A 42 -12.08 12.10 2.68
CA ALA A 42 -13.31 12.53 3.35
C ALA A 42 -13.83 11.46 4.33
N LYS A 43 -13.79 10.18 3.94
CA LYS A 43 -14.20 9.07 4.79
C LYS A 43 -13.30 8.92 6.02
N TYR A 44 -11.97 8.87 5.83
CA TYR A 44 -11.05 8.71 6.95
C TYR A 44 -11.04 9.90 7.92
N LYS A 45 -11.29 11.11 7.46
CA LYS A 45 -11.45 12.31 8.32
C LYS A 45 -12.62 12.24 9.28
N THR A 46 -13.60 11.34 9.05
CA THR A 46 -14.69 11.10 10.00
C THR A 46 -14.29 10.17 11.15
N PHE A 47 -13.10 9.54 11.09
CA PHE A 47 -12.65 8.58 12.09
C PHE A 47 -11.85 9.27 13.18
N THR A 48 -12.29 9.13 14.44
CA THR A 48 -11.54 9.58 15.61
C THR A 48 -10.49 8.56 16.04
N THR A 49 -10.80 7.28 15.82
CA THR A 49 -9.91 6.14 16.04
C THR A 49 -10.11 5.11 14.94
N VAL A 50 -9.09 4.32 14.69
CA VAL A 50 -9.15 3.18 13.77
C VAL A 50 -8.57 1.94 14.45
N LYS A 51 -9.28 0.83 14.40
CA LYS A 51 -8.75 -0.50 14.64
C LYS A 51 -8.79 -1.26 13.31
N ALA A 52 -7.64 -1.73 12.82
CA ALA A 52 -7.55 -2.50 11.58
C ALA A 52 -6.83 -3.82 11.84
N THR A 53 -7.46 -4.96 11.54
CA THR A 53 -6.74 -6.23 11.41
C THR A 53 -6.26 -6.36 9.97
N PHE A 54 -5.02 -6.79 9.79
CA PHE A 54 -4.39 -6.88 8.48
C PHE A 54 -3.50 -8.12 8.37
N SER A 55 -3.22 -8.51 7.14
CA SER A 55 -2.11 -9.38 6.79
C SER A 55 -1.05 -8.59 6.02
N MET A 56 0.19 -8.92 6.26
CA MET A 56 1.35 -8.42 5.52
C MET A 56 2.02 -9.59 4.81
N LYS A 57 2.41 -9.38 3.57
CA LYS A 57 3.13 -10.35 2.75
C LYS A 57 4.33 -9.67 2.11
N SER A 58 5.52 -10.25 2.32
CA SER A 58 6.74 -9.87 1.63
C SER A 58 7.00 -10.84 0.48
N GLU A 59 7.34 -10.32 -0.69
CA GLU A 59 7.73 -11.09 -1.88
C GLU A 59 9.12 -10.67 -2.32
N SER A 60 9.98 -11.63 -2.63
CA SER A 60 11.30 -11.37 -3.22
C SER A 60 11.19 -10.79 -4.63
N SER A 61 12.32 -10.36 -5.21
CA SER A 61 12.39 -9.93 -6.60
C SER A 61 11.92 -10.99 -7.60
N ALA A 62 12.06 -12.29 -7.26
CA ALA A 62 11.54 -13.43 -8.03
C ALA A 62 10.05 -13.71 -7.77
N ASN A 63 9.33 -12.85 -7.03
CA ASN A 63 7.93 -13.02 -6.58
C ASN A 63 7.68 -14.23 -5.67
N ALA A 64 8.74 -14.83 -5.10
CA ALA A 64 8.59 -15.83 -4.06
C ALA A 64 8.20 -15.17 -2.74
N VAL A 65 7.21 -15.71 -2.03
CA VAL A 65 6.84 -15.25 -0.69
C VAL A 65 7.98 -15.58 0.25
N THR A 66 8.53 -14.55 0.90
CA THR A 66 9.63 -14.68 1.86
C THR A 66 9.15 -14.58 3.30
N GLU A 67 8.05 -13.85 3.52
CA GLU A 67 7.48 -13.65 4.84
C GLU A 67 5.98 -13.37 4.73
N GLN A 68 5.23 -13.87 5.70
CA GLN A 68 3.82 -13.54 5.88
C GLN A 68 3.51 -13.38 7.37
N GLN A 69 2.90 -12.27 7.71
CA GLN A 69 2.50 -11.94 9.08
C GLN A 69 1.06 -11.42 9.10
N SER A 70 0.43 -11.53 10.27
CA SER A 70 -0.84 -10.86 10.55
C SER A 70 -0.70 -10.00 11.79
N GLY A 71 -1.49 -8.94 11.87
CA GLY A 71 -1.42 -8.04 12.99
C GLY A 71 -2.69 -7.22 13.17
N THR A 72 -2.67 -6.43 14.23
CA THR A 72 -3.70 -5.43 14.51
C THR A 72 -3.05 -4.08 14.69
N LEU A 73 -3.54 -3.10 13.96
CA LEU A 73 -3.14 -1.69 14.08
C LEU A 73 -4.26 -0.91 14.74
N TYR A 74 -3.91 -0.15 15.77
CA TYR A 74 -4.77 0.84 16.41
C TYR A 74 -4.18 2.23 16.17
N VAL A 75 -5.02 3.18 15.79
CA VAL A 75 -4.62 4.57 15.54
C VAL A 75 -5.59 5.53 16.23
N LYS A 76 -5.03 6.58 16.84
CA LYS A 76 -5.77 7.72 17.41
C LYS A 76 -4.97 9.01 17.19
N GLY A 77 -5.38 9.82 16.22
CA GLY A 77 -4.56 10.95 15.78
C GLY A 77 -3.17 10.48 15.31
N ASN A 78 -2.11 11.01 15.94
CA ASN A 78 -0.73 10.62 15.63
C ASN A 78 -0.20 9.46 16.50
N LYS A 79 -1.04 8.92 17.42
CA LYS A 79 -0.68 7.79 18.26
C LYS A 79 -1.05 6.49 17.57
N TYR A 80 -0.23 5.45 17.77
CA TYR A 80 -0.56 4.13 17.27
C TYR A 80 -0.05 3.01 18.18
N LYS A 81 -0.71 1.87 18.11
CA LYS A 81 -0.21 0.58 18.60
C LYS A 81 -0.31 -0.42 17.49
N LEU A 82 0.80 -1.12 17.21
CA LEU A 82 0.87 -2.20 16.25
C LEU A 82 1.14 -3.50 17.01
N GLU A 83 0.25 -4.45 16.90
CA GLU A 83 0.38 -5.79 17.49
C GLU A 83 0.71 -6.79 16.38
N LEU A 84 1.88 -7.40 16.45
CA LEU A 84 2.33 -8.51 15.61
C LEU A 84 2.52 -9.76 16.48
N THR A 85 2.78 -10.89 15.83
CA THR A 85 2.96 -12.18 16.54
C THR A 85 4.07 -12.07 17.60
N ASN A 86 5.26 -11.60 17.22
CA ASN A 86 6.47 -11.62 18.05
C ASN A 86 6.81 -10.28 18.66
N GLN A 87 6.11 -9.20 18.32
CA GLN A 87 6.40 -7.87 18.84
C GLN A 87 5.16 -6.99 18.93
N GLU A 88 5.24 -5.99 19.78
CA GLU A 88 4.29 -4.90 19.86
C GLU A 88 5.04 -3.56 19.78
N ILE A 89 4.50 -2.65 18.98
CA ILE A 89 5.05 -1.31 18.85
C ILE A 89 4.02 -0.31 19.36
N PHE A 90 4.42 0.53 20.30
CA PHE A 90 3.61 1.59 20.87
C PHE A 90 4.20 2.93 20.47
N CYS A 91 3.38 3.88 20.14
CA CYS A 91 3.79 5.26 19.83
C CYS A 91 2.78 6.25 20.41
N ASP A 92 3.24 7.13 21.30
CA ASP A 92 2.43 8.19 21.90
C ASP A 92 2.59 9.55 21.21
N ASN A 93 3.25 9.58 20.05
CA ASN A 93 3.66 10.77 19.29
C ASN A 93 4.89 11.51 19.85
N THR A 94 5.53 10.98 20.89
CA THR A 94 6.76 11.52 21.50
C THR A 94 7.83 10.46 21.57
N LYS A 95 7.41 9.27 21.91
CA LYS A 95 8.27 8.09 22.10
C LYS A 95 7.68 6.91 21.33
N ILE A 96 8.58 6.00 20.99
CA ILE A 96 8.25 4.70 20.44
C ILE A 96 8.84 3.62 21.32
N TRP A 97 8.03 2.62 21.64
CA TRP A 97 8.44 1.42 22.38
C TRP A 97 8.27 0.22 21.46
N THR A 98 9.32 -0.56 21.29
CA THR A 98 9.28 -1.83 20.57
C THR A 98 9.48 -2.95 21.59
N TYR A 99 8.39 -3.64 21.93
CA TYR A 99 8.42 -4.78 22.84
C TYR A 99 8.61 -6.08 22.05
N LEU A 100 9.72 -6.74 22.28
CA LEU A 100 10.11 -8.03 21.72
C LEU A 100 9.62 -9.14 22.68
N LYS A 101 8.55 -9.83 22.33
CA LYS A 101 7.87 -10.79 23.22
C LYS A 101 8.77 -11.97 23.60
N ASP A 102 9.50 -12.52 22.63
CA ASP A 102 10.35 -13.68 22.84
C ASP A 102 11.55 -13.39 23.74
N ALA A 103 12.09 -12.16 23.68
CA ALA A 103 13.19 -11.71 24.50
C ALA A 103 12.73 -11.12 25.84
N ASN A 104 11.44 -10.82 26.01
CA ASN A 104 10.89 -10.03 27.09
C ASN A 104 11.67 -8.72 27.32
N GLU A 105 11.98 -8.03 26.21
CA GLU A 105 12.75 -6.80 26.15
C GLU A 105 11.89 -5.68 25.53
N VAL A 106 12.00 -4.46 26.03
CA VAL A 106 11.43 -3.27 25.41
C VAL A 106 12.50 -2.26 25.09
N GLN A 107 12.59 -1.87 23.84
CA GLN A 107 13.46 -0.80 23.36
C GLN A 107 12.67 0.51 23.31
N VAL A 108 13.27 1.58 23.87
CA VAL A 108 12.63 2.91 23.93
C VAL A 108 13.44 3.88 23.09
N ASN A 109 12.79 4.52 22.13
CA ASN A 109 13.38 5.55 21.28
C ASN A 109 12.53 6.83 21.32
N ASN A 110 13.14 7.97 20.98
CA ASN A 110 12.35 9.14 20.60
C ASN A 110 11.59 8.86 19.29
N TYR A 111 10.37 9.38 19.19
CA TYR A 111 9.62 9.30 17.96
C TYR A 111 10.05 10.43 17.01
N GLU A 112 10.90 10.08 16.08
CA GLU A 112 11.35 10.95 14.99
C GLU A 112 10.86 10.32 13.67
N PRO A 113 9.68 10.73 13.17
CA PRO A 113 9.17 10.14 11.95
C PRO A 113 10.13 10.48 10.79
N ASP A 114 10.74 9.47 10.22
CA ASP A 114 11.54 9.62 9.03
C ASP A 114 10.64 10.06 7.86
N ALA A 115 11.08 11.11 7.16
CA ALA A 115 10.39 11.58 5.96
C ALA A 115 10.31 10.49 4.86
N ASP A 116 11.16 9.46 4.97
CA ASP A 116 11.26 8.36 4.01
C ASP A 116 10.42 7.15 4.36
N GLU A 117 9.98 7.02 5.60
CA GLU A 117 9.16 5.90 6.05
C GLU A 117 7.66 6.20 5.96
N ILE A 118 6.89 5.19 5.55
CA ILE A 118 5.43 5.21 5.65
C ILE A 118 5.05 4.74 7.04
N THR A 119 4.76 5.69 7.94
CA THR A 119 4.33 5.35 9.30
C THR A 119 2.93 4.72 9.30
N PRO A 120 2.59 3.90 10.31
CA PRO A 120 1.26 3.31 10.43
C PRO A 120 0.12 4.33 10.43
N THR A 121 0.35 5.54 10.93
CA THR A 121 -0.64 6.63 10.93
C THR A 121 -0.80 7.26 9.56
N GLN A 122 0.26 7.27 8.74
CA GLN A 122 0.25 7.87 7.40
C GLN A 122 -0.38 6.96 6.35
N ILE A 123 -0.50 5.64 6.59
CA ILE A 123 -1.04 4.70 5.59
C ILE A 123 -2.43 5.11 5.10
N PHE A 124 -3.19 5.81 5.93
CA PHE A 124 -4.53 6.28 5.60
C PHE A 124 -4.57 7.68 4.95
N THR A 125 -3.44 8.38 4.89
CA THR A 125 -3.34 9.75 4.37
C THR A 125 -2.18 9.96 3.39
N ILE A 126 -1.36 8.94 3.16
CA ILE A 126 -0.15 8.99 2.33
C ILE A 126 -0.40 9.55 0.92
N TYR A 127 -1.59 9.30 0.39
CA TYR A 127 -1.99 9.72 -0.96
C TYR A 127 -2.32 11.21 -1.07
N GLU A 128 -2.40 11.96 0.03
CA GLU A 128 -2.79 13.38 0.01
C GLU A 128 -1.69 14.28 -0.54
N LYS A 129 -0.42 13.88 -0.45
CA LYS A 129 0.73 14.74 -0.82
C LYS A 129 1.88 13.91 -1.41
N ASN A 130 2.65 14.57 -2.29
CA ASN A 130 3.94 14.09 -2.80
C ASN A 130 3.88 12.86 -3.73
N PHE A 131 2.72 12.57 -4.33
CA PHE A 131 2.58 11.51 -5.31
C PHE A 131 1.89 11.98 -6.60
N LEU A 132 2.35 11.44 -7.72
CA LEU A 132 1.57 11.40 -8.95
C LEU A 132 0.67 10.17 -8.89
N CYS A 133 -0.64 10.39 -8.82
CA CYS A 133 -1.64 9.32 -8.71
C CYS A 133 -2.36 9.10 -10.03
N GLY A 134 -2.46 7.86 -10.48
CA GLY A 134 -3.17 7.45 -11.68
C GLY A 134 -4.17 6.36 -11.40
N TYR A 135 -5.40 6.53 -11.87
CA TYR A 135 -6.40 5.47 -11.89
C TYR A 135 -6.03 4.45 -12.95
N ILE A 136 -6.14 3.17 -12.61
CA ILE A 136 -5.76 2.06 -13.49
C ILE A 136 -7.00 1.32 -13.99
N GLU A 137 -7.81 0.75 -13.09
CA GLU A 137 -8.92 -0.12 -13.42
C GLU A 137 -9.87 -0.32 -12.23
N GLU A 138 -11.02 -0.94 -12.50
CA GLU A 138 -11.84 -1.58 -11.48
C GLU A 138 -11.57 -3.08 -11.47
N LYS A 139 -11.48 -3.67 -10.28
CA LYS A 139 -11.27 -5.10 -10.07
C LYS A 139 -12.32 -5.68 -9.15
N THR A 140 -12.96 -6.76 -9.58
CA THR A 140 -13.94 -7.46 -8.74
C THR A 140 -13.28 -8.64 -8.04
N ILE A 141 -13.38 -8.68 -6.70
CA ILE A 141 -12.88 -9.77 -5.86
C ILE A 141 -14.02 -10.17 -4.91
N ASN A 142 -14.40 -11.44 -4.93
CA ASN A 142 -15.46 -11.97 -4.06
C ASN A 142 -16.77 -11.15 -4.09
N GLY A 143 -17.16 -10.67 -5.29
CA GLY A 143 -18.38 -9.88 -5.49
C GLY A 143 -18.28 -8.40 -5.08
N LYS A 144 -17.15 -7.94 -4.54
CA LYS A 144 -16.88 -6.53 -4.24
C LYS A 144 -16.05 -5.89 -5.34
N VAL A 145 -16.36 -4.64 -5.67
CA VAL A 145 -15.64 -3.86 -6.67
C VAL A 145 -14.61 -2.96 -5.98
N TYR A 146 -13.38 -3.05 -6.42
CA TYR A 146 -12.26 -2.23 -5.95
C TYR A 146 -11.73 -1.36 -7.09
N GLN A 147 -11.40 -0.12 -6.75
CA GLN A 147 -10.76 0.83 -7.65
C GLN A 147 -9.25 0.79 -7.42
N VAL A 148 -8.49 0.55 -8.49
CA VAL A 148 -7.03 0.40 -8.43
C VAL A 148 -6.37 1.72 -8.80
N ILE A 149 -5.51 2.22 -7.92
CA ILE A 149 -4.74 3.46 -8.13
C ILE A 149 -3.26 3.16 -7.96
N ASP A 150 -2.45 3.54 -8.95
CA ASP A 150 -1.00 3.56 -8.84
C ASP A 150 -0.54 4.96 -8.41
N MET A 151 0.35 4.99 -7.43
CA MET A 151 0.94 6.20 -6.87
C MET A 151 2.45 6.14 -7.07
N THR A 152 3.00 7.12 -7.78
CA THR A 152 4.45 7.28 -8.00
C THR A 152 4.94 8.42 -7.13
N PRO A 153 5.93 8.21 -6.24
CA PRO A 153 6.45 9.29 -5.42
C PRO A 153 7.14 10.35 -6.30
N ASN A 154 6.90 11.63 -5.99
CA ASN A 154 7.57 12.74 -6.66
C ASN A 154 9.05 12.76 -6.31
N ASP A 155 9.39 12.40 -5.07
CA ASP A 155 10.75 12.25 -4.60
C ASP A 155 11.35 10.92 -5.10
N LYS A 156 12.37 11.02 -5.93
CA LYS A 156 13.09 9.87 -6.50
C LYS A 156 14.13 9.25 -5.57
N SER A 157 14.42 9.87 -4.42
CA SER A 157 15.33 9.30 -3.41
C SER A 157 14.69 8.15 -2.62
N LYS A 158 13.36 8.11 -2.52
CA LYS A 158 12.61 7.06 -1.80
C LYS A 158 13.09 5.65 -2.17
N THR A 159 13.11 4.75 -1.20
CA THR A 159 13.47 3.33 -1.38
C THR A 159 12.49 2.56 -2.26
N TYR A 160 11.29 3.06 -2.42
CA TYR A 160 10.25 2.52 -3.29
C TYR A 160 9.98 3.46 -4.48
N PHE A 161 9.47 2.89 -5.57
CA PHE A 161 9.16 3.65 -6.78
C PHE A 161 7.66 3.69 -7.10
N LYS A 162 6.85 2.84 -6.44
CA LYS A 162 5.40 2.77 -6.66
C LYS A 162 4.69 2.22 -5.44
N VAL A 163 3.51 2.76 -5.15
CA VAL A 163 2.52 2.17 -4.25
C VAL A 163 1.24 1.94 -5.04
N ARG A 164 0.67 0.73 -4.99
CA ARG A 164 -0.63 0.41 -5.57
C ARG A 164 -1.66 0.28 -4.47
N LEU A 165 -2.69 1.11 -4.54
CA LEU A 165 -3.84 1.01 -3.65
C LEU A 165 -4.99 0.28 -4.34
N MET A 166 -5.70 -0.53 -3.57
CA MET A 166 -7.03 -1.03 -3.92
C MET A 166 -8.03 -0.44 -2.92
N ILE A 167 -9.02 0.25 -3.43
CA ILE A 167 -10.00 1.01 -2.65
C ILE A 167 -11.37 0.39 -2.87
N ASP A 168 -12.08 0.03 -1.79
CA ASP A 168 -13.46 -0.42 -1.87
C ASP A 168 -14.32 0.71 -2.48
N LYS A 169 -14.96 0.43 -3.61
CA LYS A 169 -15.71 1.42 -4.38
C LYS A 169 -16.91 1.98 -3.62
N VAL A 170 -17.53 1.17 -2.79
CA VAL A 170 -18.74 1.53 -2.01
C VAL A 170 -18.35 2.19 -0.69
N GLU A 171 -17.51 1.51 0.10
CA GLU A 171 -17.12 1.94 1.45
C GLU A 171 -16.16 3.12 1.45
N LYS A 172 -15.47 3.38 0.34
CA LYS A 172 -14.40 4.39 0.21
C LYS A 172 -13.27 4.16 1.23
N THR A 173 -12.95 2.90 1.50
CA THR A 173 -11.86 2.51 2.39
C THR A 173 -10.78 1.77 1.64
N ILE A 174 -9.54 1.87 2.12
CA ILE A 174 -8.41 1.12 1.56
C ILE A 174 -8.58 -0.34 1.91
N TYR A 175 -8.63 -1.20 0.90
CA TYR A 175 -8.61 -2.66 1.04
C TYR A 175 -7.18 -3.18 1.11
N SER A 176 -6.31 -2.71 0.21
CA SER A 176 -4.91 -3.12 0.22
C SER A 176 -3.97 -2.03 -0.28
N ALA A 177 -2.72 -2.10 0.19
CA ALA A 177 -1.60 -1.30 -0.29
C ALA A 177 -0.44 -2.23 -0.66
N LYS A 178 0.05 -2.15 -1.90
CA LYS A 178 1.24 -2.89 -2.37
C LYS A 178 2.35 -1.91 -2.69
N ILE A 179 3.46 -2.03 -1.97
CA ILE A 179 4.65 -1.20 -2.12
C ILE A 179 5.65 -1.95 -3.02
N PHE A 180 6.19 -1.27 -4.02
CA PHE A 180 7.19 -1.80 -4.95
C PHE A 180 8.52 -1.13 -4.67
N ASN A 181 9.44 -1.85 -4.07
CA ASN A 181 10.77 -1.35 -3.72
C ASN A 181 11.74 -1.40 -4.90
N LYS A 182 12.74 -0.54 -4.87
CA LYS A 182 13.79 -0.45 -5.93
C LYS A 182 14.70 -1.66 -5.97
N ASP A 183 14.85 -2.38 -4.87
CA ASP A 183 15.59 -3.66 -4.78
C ASP A 183 14.80 -4.84 -5.38
N GLY A 184 13.59 -4.59 -5.90
CA GLY A 184 12.71 -5.58 -6.51
C GLY A 184 11.81 -6.31 -5.51
N THR A 185 11.95 -6.08 -4.21
CA THR A 185 11.03 -6.64 -3.20
C THR A 185 9.67 -5.94 -3.26
N LYS A 186 8.63 -6.64 -2.79
CA LYS A 186 7.27 -6.12 -2.74
C LYS A 186 6.66 -6.42 -1.39
N LEU A 187 6.05 -5.40 -0.77
CA LEU A 187 5.30 -5.54 0.46
C LEU A 187 3.82 -5.30 0.17
N THR A 188 2.99 -6.25 0.54
CA THR A 188 1.53 -6.14 0.39
C THR A 188 0.90 -6.15 1.77
N PHE A 189 0.14 -5.11 2.07
CA PHE A 189 -0.73 -5.03 3.24
C PHE A 189 -2.17 -5.18 2.77
N GLU A 190 -2.92 -6.07 3.38
CA GLU A 190 -4.34 -6.28 3.11
C GLU A 190 -5.14 -6.12 4.38
N ILE A 191 -6.11 -5.20 4.39
CA ILE A 191 -6.97 -4.93 5.53
C ILE A 191 -8.11 -5.96 5.52
N GLN A 192 -8.14 -6.82 6.53
CA GLN A 192 -9.17 -7.85 6.70
C GLN A 192 -10.42 -7.30 7.37
N LYS A 193 -10.23 -6.42 8.36
CA LYS A 193 -11.32 -5.74 9.06
C LYS A 193 -10.91 -4.35 9.49
N LEU A 194 -11.75 -3.37 9.17
CA LEU A 194 -11.61 -1.99 9.62
C LEU A 194 -12.77 -1.67 10.58
N THR A 195 -12.45 -1.21 11.79
CA THR A 195 -13.43 -0.82 12.80
C THR A 195 -13.11 0.60 13.27
N PRO A 196 -13.81 1.62 12.75
CA PRO A 196 -13.59 3.00 13.16
C PRO A 196 -14.30 3.34 14.46
N ASN A 197 -13.89 4.45 15.08
CA ASN A 197 -14.57 5.12 16.19
C ASN A 197 -14.77 4.26 17.45
N THR A 198 -13.82 3.33 17.70
CA THR A 198 -13.78 2.58 18.95
C THR A 198 -13.22 3.47 20.07
N THR A 199 -13.78 3.35 21.28
CA THR A 199 -13.23 4.07 22.43
C THR A 199 -11.90 3.48 22.84
N ILE A 200 -10.82 4.28 22.73
CA ILE A 200 -9.45 3.88 23.09
C ILE A 200 -8.86 4.95 24.01
N ALA A 201 -8.45 4.55 25.22
CA ALA A 201 -7.78 5.45 26.15
C ALA A 201 -6.36 5.81 25.65
N ASP A 202 -5.88 6.99 25.97
CA ASP A 202 -4.54 7.44 25.53
C ASP A 202 -3.40 6.58 26.11
N THR A 203 -3.60 6.04 27.30
CA THR A 203 -2.65 5.10 27.95
C THR A 203 -2.46 3.80 27.18
N PHE A 204 -3.37 3.45 26.28
CA PHE A 204 -3.25 2.26 25.40
C PHE A 204 -2.07 2.36 24.41
N PHE A 205 -1.62 3.57 24.15
CA PHE A 205 -0.54 3.85 23.19
C PHE A 205 0.84 4.01 23.86
N THR A 206 0.93 3.70 25.15
CA THR A 206 2.18 3.72 25.94
C THR A 206 2.48 2.32 26.46
N PHE A 207 3.76 1.96 26.52
CA PHE A 207 4.17 0.71 27.12
C PHE A 207 4.17 0.84 28.65
N ASP A 208 3.54 -0.09 29.35
CA ASP A 208 3.54 -0.17 30.81
C ASP A 208 4.32 -1.40 31.27
N ALA A 209 5.55 -1.18 31.76
CA ALA A 209 6.43 -2.24 32.24
C ALA A 209 5.82 -3.05 33.41
N LYS A 210 4.86 -2.48 34.15
CA LYS A 210 4.18 -3.21 35.26
C LYS A 210 3.32 -4.36 34.75
N GLN A 211 2.86 -4.29 33.50
CA GLN A 211 2.08 -5.35 32.86
C GLN A 211 2.96 -6.45 32.25
N HIS A 212 4.30 -6.28 32.27
CA HIS A 212 5.28 -7.20 31.71
C HIS A 212 6.32 -7.57 32.77
N PRO A 213 6.04 -8.48 33.71
CA PRO A 213 6.95 -8.82 34.79
C PRO A 213 8.32 -9.30 34.26
N GLY A 214 9.40 -8.74 34.79
CA GLY A 214 10.77 -9.10 34.40
C GLY A 214 11.21 -8.55 33.04
N VAL A 215 10.46 -7.62 32.43
CA VAL A 215 10.86 -7.01 31.16
C VAL A 215 12.17 -6.23 31.33
N GLU A 216 13.11 -6.46 30.42
CA GLU A 216 14.32 -5.64 30.29
C GLU A 216 13.98 -4.37 29.51
N VAL A 217 14.38 -3.21 30.05
CA VAL A 217 14.15 -1.91 29.41
C VAL A 217 15.47 -1.37 28.86
N VAL A 218 15.56 -1.31 27.54
CA VAL A 218 16.71 -0.75 26.82
C VAL A 218 16.37 0.65 26.34
N ASP A 219 16.90 1.67 27.02
CA ASP A 219 16.68 3.07 26.66
C ASP A 219 17.72 3.51 25.64
N LEU A 220 17.29 3.80 24.42
CA LEU A 220 18.11 4.19 23.27
C LEU A 220 17.98 5.68 22.89
N ARG A 221 17.37 6.49 23.77
CA ARG A 221 17.13 7.93 23.55
C ARG A 221 18.37 8.78 23.78
#